data_802a8a00fa149fb2a391698c215a31bc
#
_entry.id   802a8a00fa149fb2a391698c215a31bc
#
_cell.length_a   1.000
_cell.length_b   1.000
_cell.length_c   1.000
_cell.angle_alpha   90.00
_cell.angle_beta   90.00
_cell.angle_gamma   90.00
#
_symmetry.space_group_name_H-M   'P 1'
#
loop_
_entity.id
_entity.type
_entity.pdbx_description
1 polymer ?
#
loop_
_entity_poly.entity_id
_entity_poly.type
_entity_poly.pdbx_seq_one_letter_code
_entity_poly.pdbx_strand_id
1 'polypeptide(L)'
;MYNAGKFVLTQEGIRGEITEELDKSFIRDLSSIIIRSTEAFEKYEFSIALQETEKFFWNAFTDNYIELVKNRCRVGTDEEIASAISTLQTSLNVLLRLFAPFIPTITEEIWSWSFAKETGVKSIHQSKWPTIDELSNISNPTYNESFQIACETMSSIRKSKSELGLGNSREISGIDFYCEDKVWTKLSLVLKDVLLASNSNTYQIHNENYYSEDLVKTTIIPMEDGAKELS
;
A
#
# COMPACT_ATOMS: atom_id res chain seq x y z
N MET A 1 -13.46 2.06 -6.50
CA MET A 1 -13.61 0.69 -5.96
C MET A 1 -13.56 -0.39 -7.04
N TYR A 2 -14.34 -0.35 -8.11
CA TYR A 2 -14.36 -1.35 -9.19
C TYR A 2 -12.95 -1.66 -9.74
N ASN A 3 -12.19 -0.65 -10.16
CA ASN A 3 -10.84 -0.84 -10.71
C ASN A 3 -9.86 -1.42 -9.70
N ALA A 4 -9.94 -1.02 -8.44
CA ALA A 4 -9.10 -1.58 -7.37
C ALA A 4 -9.45 -3.06 -7.12
N GLY A 5 -10.74 -3.40 -7.05
CA GLY A 5 -11.19 -4.78 -6.92
C GLY A 5 -10.73 -5.66 -8.08
N LYS A 6 -10.87 -5.16 -9.31
CA LYS A 6 -10.36 -5.86 -10.50
C LYS A 6 -8.85 -6.07 -10.43
N PHE A 7 -8.09 -5.01 -10.12
CA PHE A 7 -6.63 -5.13 -9.99
C PHE A 7 -6.24 -6.20 -8.97
N VAL A 8 -6.79 -6.15 -7.76
CA VAL A 8 -6.45 -7.08 -6.67
C VAL A 8 -6.77 -8.53 -7.03
N LEU A 9 -7.97 -8.76 -7.61
CA LEU A 9 -8.44 -10.13 -7.90
C LEU A 9 -7.86 -10.72 -9.19
N THR A 10 -7.17 -9.93 -10.00
CA THR A 10 -6.47 -10.39 -11.21
C THR A 10 -4.97 -10.57 -11.00
N GLN A 11 -4.45 -10.35 -9.78
CA GLN A 11 -3.04 -10.67 -9.52
C GLN A 11 -2.83 -12.18 -9.60
N GLU A 12 -1.85 -12.57 -10.41
CA GLU A 12 -1.45 -13.96 -10.56
C GLU A 12 -0.52 -14.37 -9.41
N GLY A 13 -0.78 -15.52 -8.81
CA GLY A 13 0.03 -16.08 -7.74
C GLY A 13 -0.81 -16.79 -6.68
N ILE A 14 -0.13 -17.46 -5.78
CA ILE A 14 -0.75 -18.22 -4.67
C ILE A 14 -0.69 -17.35 -3.42
N ARG A 15 -1.77 -17.34 -2.65
CA ARG A 15 -1.75 -16.75 -1.31
C ARG A 15 -0.80 -17.52 -0.39
N GLY A 16 -0.11 -16.81 0.46
CA GLY A 16 0.77 -17.37 1.47
C GLY A 16 0.70 -16.60 2.78
N GLU A 17 1.69 -16.80 3.61
CA GLU A 17 1.87 -16.04 4.83
C GLU A 17 2.24 -14.58 4.51
N ILE A 18 1.76 -13.63 5.31
CA ILE A 18 2.15 -12.22 5.20
C ILE A 18 3.46 -12.04 5.97
N THR A 19 4.56 -11.99 5.23
CA THR A 19 5.94 -12.00 5.76
C THR A 19 6.64 -10.66 5.66
N GLU A 20 6.30 -9.85 4.65
CA GLU A 20 7.00 -8.61 4.36
C GLU A 20 6.67 -7.50 5.36
N GLU A 21 7.68 -6.72 5.74
CA GLU A 21 7.55 -5.63 6.72
C GLU A 21 6.52 -4.58 6.29
N LEU A 22 6.52 -4.19 5.01
CA LEU A 22 5.55 -3.26 4.44
C LEU A 22 4.11 -3.76 4.61
N ASP A 23 3.91 -5.03 4.33
CA ASP A 23 2.59 -5.68 4.36
C ASP A 23 2.06 -5.78 5.79
N LYS A 24 2.91 -6.19 6.74
CA LYS A 24 2.57 -6.25 8.17
C LYS A 24 2.22 -4.87 8.73
N SER A 25 3.02 -3.85 8.39
CA SER A 25 2.77 -2.48 8.82
C SER A 25 1.46 -1.93 8.23
N PHE A 26 1.16 -2.23 6.97
CA PHE A 26 -0.12 -1.88 6.34
C PHE A 26 -1.31 -2.59 6.99
N ILE A 27 -1.19 -3.89 7.31
CA ILE A 27 -2.24 -4.64 8.04
C ILE A 27 -2.49 -4.04 9.43
N ARG A 28 -1.46 -3.51 10.08
CA ARG A 28 -1.62 -2.79 11.36
C ARG A 28 -2.51 -1.56 11.20
N ASP A 29 -2.32 -0.79 10.12
CA ASP A 29 -3.16 0.36 9.80
C ASP A 29 -4.59 -0.07 9.43
N LEU A 30 -4.75 -1.20 8.71
CA LEU A 30 -6.05 -1.80 8.41
C LEU A 30 -6.79 -2.22 9.70
N SER A 31 -6.09 -2.77 10.67
CA SER A 31 -6.68 -3.09 11.98
C SER A 31 -7.20 -1.84 12.68
N SER A 32 -6.46 -0.74 12.58
CA SER A 32 -6.86 0.53 13.17
C SER A 32 -8.13 1.12 12.55
N ILE A 33 -8.33 0.97 11.22
CA ILE A 33 -9.56 1.44 10.57
C ILE A 33 -10.76 0.57 10.93
N ILE A 34 -10.60 -0.75 11.10
CA ILE A 34 -11.67 -1.62 11.59
C ILE A 34 -12.18 -1.11 12.95
N ILE A 35 -11.27 -0.81 13.88
CA ILE A 35 -11.62 -0.31 15.21
C ILE A 35 -12.39 1.02 15.10
N ARG A 36 -11.82 2.02 14.42
CA ARG A 36 -12.45 3.35 14.30
C ARG A 36 -13.80 3.31 13.61
N SER A 37 -13.94 2.54 12.53
CA SER A 37 -15.22 2.38 11.84
C SER A 37 -16.25 1.66 12.70
N THR A 38 -15.85 0.65 13.46
CA THR A 38 -16.74 -0.05 14.39
C THR A 38 -17.24 0.88 15.50
N GLU A 39 -16.33 1.60 16.15
CA GLU A 39 -16.70 2.57 17.21
C GLU A 39 -17.66 3.65 16.70
N ALA A 40 -17.44 4.16 15.49
CA ALA A 40 -18.34 5.15 14.88
C ALA A 40 -19.72 4.53 14.57
N PHE A 41 -19.77 3.29 14.07
CA PHE A 41 -21.02 2.58 13.85
C PHE A 41 -21.82 2.35 15.14
N GLU A 42 -21.16 1.91 16.22
CA GLU A 42 -21.80 1.69 17.52
C GLU A 42 -22.37 2.98 18.13
N LYS A 43 -21.77 4.12 17.80
CA LYS A 43 -22.26 5.45 18.19
C LYS A 43 -23.30 6.04 17.24
N TYR A 44 -23.72 5.30 16.21
CA TYR A 44 -24.59 5.77 15.13
C TYR A 44 -24.01 6.94 14.31
N GLU A 45 -22.68 7.12 14.33
CA GLU A 45 -21.95 8.16 13.59
C GLU A 45 -21.57 7.65 12.18
N PHE A 46 -22.57 7.25 11.39
CA PHE A 46 -22.37 6.57 10.10
C PHE A 46 -21.56 7.39 9.09
N SER A 47 -21.69 8.70 9.12
CA SER A 47 -20.91 9.61 8.26
C SER A 47 -19.42 9.56 8.59
N ILE A 48 -19.07 9.43 9.87
CA ILE A 48 -17.68 9.30 10.32
C ILE A 48 -17.12 7.94 9.91
N ALA A 49 -17.89 6.86 10.10
CA ALA A 49 -17.49 5.53 9.69
C ALA A 49 -17.20 5.47 8.16
N LEU A 50 -18.05 6.07 7.34
CA LEU A 50 -17.85 6.17 5.90
C LEU A 50 -16.60 7.00 5.57
N GLN A 51 -16.46 8.19 6.16
CA GLN A 51 -15.33 9.08 5.88
C GLN A 51 -13.98 8.45 6.24
N GLU A 52 -13.89 7.76 7.39
CA GLU A 52 -12.68 7.05 7.80
C GLU A 52 -12.35 5.91 6.82
N THR A 53 -13.36 5.14 6.41
CA THR A 53 -13.20 4.04 5.45
C THR A 53 -12.78 4.56 4.07
N GLU A 54 -13.42 5.64 3.58
CA GLU A 54 -13.07 6.29 2.31
C GLU A 54 -11.64 6.84 2.31
N LYS A 55 -11.26 7.56 3.38
CA LYS A 55 -9.91 8.10 3.52
C LYS A 55 -8.85 6.99 3.48
N PHE A 56 -9.08 5.90 4.20
CA PHE A 56 -8.16 4.76 4.18
C PHE A 56 -8.12 4.10 2.80
N PHE A 57 -9.28 3.88 2.19
CA PHE A 57 -9.37 3.25 0.87
C PHE A 57 -8.63 4.04 -0.20
N TRP A 58 -8.84 5.36 -0.28
CA TRP A 58 -8.20 6.17 -1.30
C TRP A 58 -6.72 6.41 -1.00
N ASN A 59 -6.41 6.95 0.16
CA ASN A 59 -5.06 7.41 0.45
C ASN A 59 -4.11 6.25 0.80
N ALA A 60 -4.52 5.34 1.72
CA ALA A 60 -3.64 4.28 2.16
C ALA A 60 -3.61 3.10 1.17
N PHE A 61 -4.79 2.60 0.78
CA PHE A 61 -4.88 1.38 -0.02
C PHE A 61 -4.57 1.64 -1.50
N THR A 62 -5.33 2.52 -2.19
CA THR A 62 -5.20 2.69 -3.64
C THR A 62 -4.01 3.53 -4.06
N ASP A 63 -3.82 4.71 -3.44
CA ASP A 63 -2.81 5.67 -3.89
C ASP A 63 -1.39 5.31 -3.43
N ASN A 64 -1.27 4.50 -2.37
CA ASN A 64 0.02 4.14 -1.80
C ASN A 64 0.27 2.64 -1.79
N TYR A 65 -0.51 1.82 -1.06
CA TYR A 65 -0.17 0.41 -0.89
C TYR A 65 -0.15 -0.37 -2.23
N ILE A 66 -1.21 -0.24 -3.04
CA ILE A 66 -1.25 -0.87 -4.37
C ILE A 66 -0.07 -0.44 -5.22
N GLU A 67 0.25 0.86 -5.24
CA GLU A 67 1.36 1.39 -6.02
C GLU A 67 2.73 0.86 -5.55
N LEU A 68 2.93 0.72 -4.25
CA LEU A 68 4.14 0.17 -3.66
C LEU A 68 4.36 -1.30 -4.03
N VAL A 69 3.29 -2.12 -3.98
CA VAL A 69 3.45 -3.58 -4.13
C VAL A 69 3.22 -4.10 -5.56
N LYS A 70 2.64 -3.30 -6.47
CA LYS A 70 2.28 -3.77 -7.83
C LYS A 70 3.45 -4.34 -8.62
N ASN A 71 4.64 -3.78 -8.48
CA ASN A 71 5.83 -4.29 -9.15
C ASN A 71 6.38 -5.53 -8.44
N ARG A 72 6.35 -5.59 -7.10
CA ARG A 72 6.70 -6.79 -6.34
C ARG A 72 5.82 -7.98 -6.72
N CYS A 73 4.53 -7.79 -6.98
CA CYS A 73 3.64 -8.84 -7.47
C CYS A 73 4.08 -9.45 -8.82
N ARG A 74 5.00 -8.81 -9.55
CA ARG A 74 5.47 -9.27 -10.88
C ARG A 74 6.88 -9.83 -10.85
N VAL A 75 7.76 -9.24 -10.05
CA VAL A 75 9.21 -9.51 -10.06
C VAL A 75 9.77 -9.97 -8.72
N GLY A 76 8.93 -10.11 -7.70
CA GLY A 76 9.31 -10.63 -6.39
C GLY A 76 9.62 -12.13 -6.41
N THR A 77 10.15 -12.63 -5.31
CA THR A 77 10.18 -14.08 -5.05
C THR A 77 8.77 -14.61 -4.82
N ASP A 78 8.59 -15.92 -4.89
CA ASP A 78 7.27 -16.54 -4.65
C ASP A 78 6.70 -16.15 -3.27
N GLU A 79 7.54 -16.06 -2.24
CA GLU A 79 7.16 -15.65 -0.88
C GLU A 79 6.74 -14.18 -0.82
N GLU A 80 7.50 -13.28 -1.43
CA GLU A 80 7.20 -11.85 -1.51
C GLU A 80 5.91 -11.57 -2.29
N ILE A 81 5.71 -12.29 -3.39
CA ILE A 81 4.47 -12.22 -4.19
C ILE A 81 3.28 -12.73 -3.38
N ALA A 82 3.44 -13.89 -2.71
CA ALA A 82 2.40 -14.47 -1.88
C ALA A 82 1.99 -13.54 -0.73
N SER A 83 2.95 -12.90 -0.07
CA SER A 83 2.71 -11.91 0.99
C SER A 83 1.90 -10.71 0.46
N ALA A 84 2.30 -10.13 -0.68
CA ALA A 84 1.60 -9.00 -1.29
C ALA A 84 0.16 -9.37 -1.71
N ILE A 85 -0.03 -10.51 -2.37
CA ILE A 85 -1.35 -10.98 -2.81
C ILE A 85 -2.27 -11.23 -1.61
N SER A 86 -1.76 -11.89 -0.57
CA SER A 86 -2.52 -12.15 0.65
C SER A 86 -2.97 -10.85 1.31
N THR A 87 -2.08 -9.88 1.41
CA THR A 87 -2.38 -8.57 1.99
C THR A 87 -3.39 -7.79 1.16
N LEU A 88 -3.23 -7.75 -0.17
CA LEU A 88 -4.17 -7.10 -1.08
C LEU A 88 -5.58 -7.69 -0.96
N GLN A 89 -5.70 -9.01 -0.98
CA GLN A 89 -7.00 -9.68 -0.95
C GLN A 89 -7.65 -9.62 0.44
N THR A 90 -6.88 -9.76 1.53
CA THR A 90 -7.36 -9.56 2.90
C THR A 90 -7.89 -8.14 3.08
N SER A 91 -7.15 -7.16 2.60
CA SER A 91 -7.54 -5.75 2.70
C SER A 91 -8.78 -5.43 1.89
N LEU A 92 -8.87 -5.95 0.65
CA LEU A 92 -10.06 -5.77 -0.19
C LEU A 92 -11.29 -6.41 0.48
N ASN A 93 -11.17 -7.62 1.02
CA ASN A 93 -12.26 -8.30 1.73
C ASN A 93 -12.78 -7.48 2.91
N VAL A 94 -11.89 -6.95 3.74
CA VAL A 94 -12.24 -6.08 4.88
C VAL A 94 -12.90 -4.79 4.40
N LEU A 95 -12.30 -4.10 3.44
CA LEU A 95 -12.80 -2.83 2.93
C LEU A 95 -14.17 -2.97 2.25
N LEU A 96 -14.41 -4.04 1.50
CA LEU A 96 -15.74 -4.30 0.92
C LEU A 96 -16.81 -4.42 2.00
N ARG A 97 -16.54 -5.13 3.09
CA ARG A 97 -17.48 -5.28 4.21
C ARG A 97 -17.72 -3.97 4.97
N LEU A 98 -16.68 -3.14 5.16
CA LEU A 98 -16.83 -1.81 5.73
C LEU A 98 -17.68 -0.88 4.85
N PHE A 99 -17.58 -1.01 3.52
CA PHE A 99 -18.36 -0.23 2.56
C PHE A 99 -19.76 -0.78 2.28
N ALA A 100 -20.03 -2.06 2.54
CA ALA A 100 -21.28 -2.71 2.16
C ALA A 100 -22.55 -1.99 2.63
N PRO A 101 -22.61 -1.39 3.85
CA PRO A 101 -23.78 -0.63 4.28
C PRO A 101 -24.03 0.65 3.48
N PHE A 102 -23.01 1.21 2.84
CA PHE A 102 -23.07 2.52 2.17
C PHE A 102 -23.23 2.41 0.65
N ILE A 103 -22.54 1.46 0.03
CA ILE A 103 -22.52 1.25 -1.41
C ILE A 103 -22.79 -0.22 -1.77
N PRO A 104 -24.00 -0.73 -1.44
CA PRO A 104 -24.33 -2.14 -1.44
C PRO A 104 -24.13 -2.82 -2.81
N THR A 105 -24.50 -2.17 -3.90
CA THR A 105 -24.46 -2.76 -5.24
C THR A 105 -23.05 -3.08 -5.72
N ILE A 106 -22.13 -2.13 -5.59
CA ILE A 106 -20.75 -2.33 -6.06
C ILE A 106 -19.96 -3.28 -5.18
N THR A 107 -20.23 -3.29 -3.87
CA THR A 107 -19.58 -4.23 -2.95
C THR A 107 -20.07 -5.64 -3.17
N GLU A 108 -21.36 -5.85 -3.44
CA GLU A 108 -21.93 -7.16 -3.81
C GLU A 108 -21.35 -7.67 -5.14
N GLU A 109 -21.24 -6.80 -6.14
CA GLU A 109 -20.65 -7.15 -7.43
C GLU A 109 -19.22 -7.67 -7.27
N ILE A 110 -18.34 -6.92 -6.58
CA ILE A 110 -16.94 -7.33 -6.39
C ILE A 110 -16.84 -8.58 -5.50
N TRP A 111 -17.71 -8.71 -4.48
CA TRP A 111 -17.78 -9.89 -3.64
C TRP A 111 -18.07 -11.16 -4.44
N SER A 112 -19.00 -11.07 -5.38
CA SER A 112 -19.42 -12.20 -6.23
C SER A 112 -18.28 -12.73 -7.13
N TRP A 113 -17.27 -11.93 -7.44
CA TRP A 113 -16.18 -12.35 -8.34
C TRP A 113 -15.26 -13.40 -7.72
N SER A 114 -15.06 -13.39 -6.40
CA SER A 114 -14.14 -14.30 -5.71
C SER A 114 -14.63 -14.71 -4.32
N PHE A 115 -14.92 -13.73 -3.46
CA PHE A 115 -15.13 -13.97 -2.02
C PHE A 115 -16.38 -14.79 -1.72
N ALA A 116 -17.43 -14.72 -2.52
CA ALA A 116 -18.62 -15.54 -2.36
C ALA A 116 -18.29 -17.04 -2.42
N LYS A 117 -17.46 -17.45 -3.37
CA LYS A 117 -17.01 -18.83 -3.52
C LYS A 117 -16.01 -19.23 -2.42
N GLU A 118 -15.09 -18.35 -2.12
CA GLU A 118 -14.02 -18.60 -1.15
C GLU A 118 -14.53 -18.77 0.28
N THR A 119 -15.45 -17.90 0.70
CA THR A 119 -16.01 -17.90 2.06
C THR A 119 -17.22 -18.80 2.21
N GLY A 120 -17.87 -19.21 1.11
CA GLY A 120 -19.15 -19.90 1.10
C GLY A 120 -20.36 -18.98 1.40
N VAL A 121 -20.12 -17.68 1.61
CA VAL A 121 -21.17 -16.67 1.88
C VAL A 121 -21.57 -16.03 0.57
N LYS A 122 -22.75 -16.37 0.05
CA LYS A 122 -23.21 -16.00 -1.30
C LYS A 122 -23.32 -14.50 -1.52
N SER A 123 -23.73 -13.74 -0.51
CA SER A 123 -23.91 -12.29 -0.57
C SER A 123 -23.09 -11.62 0.52
N ILE A 124 -22.43 -10.50 0.21
CA ILE A 124 -21.68 -9.70 1.19
C ILE A 124 -22.60 -9.23 2.34
N HIS A 125 -23.89 -9.00 2.06
CA HIS A 125 -24.88 -8.56 3.04
C HIS A 125 -25.26 -9.66 4.06
N GLN A 126 -24.82 -10.90 3.83
CA GLN A 126 -24.90 -12.01 4.79
C GLN A 126 -23.58 -12.25 5.51
N SER A 127 -22.53 -11.54 5.14
CA SER A 127 -21.24 -11.62 5.81
C SER A 127 -21.25 -10.89 7.15
N LYS A 128 -20.35 -11.27 8.03
CA LYS A 128 -20.16 -10.58 9.31
C LYS A 128 -19.41 -9.27 9.08
N TRP A 129 -19.65 -8.30 9.97
CA TRP A 129 -18.80 -7.11 10.08
C TRP A 129 -17.35 -7.53 10.37
N PRO A 130 -16.33 -6.90 9.74
CA PRO A 130 -14.95 -7.28 9.94
C PRO A 130 -14.49 -7.02 11.38
N THR A 131 -13.68 -7.92 11.90
CA THR A 131 -13.10 -7.80 13.25
C THR A 131 -11.58 -7.89 13.21
N ILE A 132 -10.92 -7.33 14.22
CA ILE A 132 -9.45 -7.41 14.34
C ILE A 132 -8.96 -8.85 14.57
N ASP A 133 -9.81 -9.72 15.14
CA ASP A 133 -9.47 -11.10 15.38
C ASP A 133 -9.15 -11.86 14.08
N GLU A 134 -9.75 -11.45 12.96
CA GLU A 134 -9.47 -12.02 11.64
C GLU A 134 -8.03 -11.78 11.17
N LEU A 135 -7.35 -10.79 11.75
CA LEU A 135 -5.96 -10.40 11.43
C LEU A 135 -4.96 -10.84 12.52
N SER A 136 -5.44 -11.50 13.59
CA SER A 136 -4.63 -11.81 14.78
C SER A 136 -3.51 -12.82 14.56
N ASN A 137 -3.61 -13.65 13.52
CA ASN A 137 -2.58 -14.62 13.13
C ASN A 137 -1.44 -14.02 12.30
N ILE A 138 -1.57 -12.75 11.87
CA ILE A 138 -0.54 -12.04 11.14
C ILE A 138 0.45 -11.45 12.14
N SER A 139 1.73 -11.76 11.97
CA SER A 139 2.79 -11.28 12.87
C SER A 139 2.92 -9.75 12.81
N ASN A 140 3.29 -9.14 13.95
CA ASN A 140 3.49 -7.70 14.00
C ASN A 140 4.69 -7.28 13.13
N PRO A 141 4.65 -6.07 12.55
CA PRO A 141 5.81 -5.48 11.89
C PRO A 141 6.92 -5.21 12.92
N THR A 142 8.15 -5.08 12.46
CA THR A 142 9.28 -4.63 13.27
C THR A 142 9.05 -3.19 13.73
N TYR A 143 8.55 -2.35 12.82
CA TYR A 143 8.17 -0.96 13.13
C TYR A 143 6.78 -0.67 12.57
N ASN A 144 5.88 -0.21 13.44
CA ASN A 144 4.50 0.12 13.04
C ASN A 144 4.43 1.20 11.96
N GLU A 145 5.43 2.08 11.92
CA GLU A 145 5.50 3.24 11.02
C GLU A 145 6.13 2.92 9.66
N SER A 146 6.54 1.68 9.38
CA SER A 146 7.24 1.31 8.15
C SER A 146 6.43 1.66 6.89
N PHE A 147 5.14 1.41 6.88
CA PHE A 147 4.26 1.79 5.77
C PHE A 147 4.15 3.31 5.62
N GLN A 148 3.98 4.05 6.72
CA GLN A 148 3.91 5.51 6.68
C GLN A 148 5.20 6.11 6.12
N ILE A 149 6.36 5.64 6.56
CA ILE A 149 7.66 6.08 6.06
C ILE A 149 7.80 5.81 4.56
N ALA A 150 7.36 4.64 4.09
CA ALA A 150 7.33 4.33 2.66
C ALA A 150 6.44 5.32 1.88
N CYS A 151 5.26 5.65 2.39
CA CYS A 151 4.34 6.62 1.77
C CYS A 151 4.94 8.02 1.69
N GLU A 152 5.56 8.51 2.77
CA GLU A 152 6.20 9.82 2.81
C GLU A 152 7.42 9.88 1.86
N THR A 153 8.20 8.80 1.83
CA THR A 153 9.31 8.66 0.88
C THR A 153 8.82 8.69 -0.56
N MET A 154 7.75 7.96 -0.89
CA MET A 154 7.15 8.01 -2.23
C MET A 154 6.59 9.39 -2.58
N SER A 155 6.04 10.11 -1.62
CA SER A 155 5.59 11.48 -1.81
C SER A 155 6.75 12.41 -2.16
N SER A 156 7.87 12.30 -1.43
CA SER A 156 9.11 13.04 -1.71
C SER A 156 9.67 12.73 -3.11
N ILE A 157 9.69 11.44 -3.50
CA ILE A 157 10.13 11.00 -4.83
C ILE A 157 9.23 11.58 -5.94
N ARG A 158 7.90 11.50 -5.78
CA ARG A 158 6.94 12.06 -6.74
C ARG A 158 7.11 13.58 -6.90
N LYS A 159 7.35 14.30 -5.79
CA LYS A 159 7.64 15.74 -5.80
C LYS A 159 8.92 16.02 -6.57
N SER A 160 10.01 15.33 -6.29
CA SER A 160 11.30 15.49 -6.99
C SER A 160 11.19 15.16 -8.48
N LYS A 161 10.45 14.11 -8.86
CA LYS A 161 10.15 13.81 -10.28
C LYS A 161 9.38 14.95 -10.94
N SER A 162 8.35 15.48 -10.27
CA SER A 162 7.54 16.59 -10.80
C SER A 162 8.36 17.87 -10.99
N GLU A 163 9.27 18.20 -10.07
CA GLU A 163 10.18 19.34 -10.18
C GLU A 163 11.11 19.26 -11.40
N LEU A 164 11.45 18.02 -11.82
CA LEU A 164 12.23 17.75 -13.03
C LEU A 164 11.36 17.58 -14.29
N GLY A 165 10.04 17.76 -14.19
CA GLY A 165 9.10 17.54 -15.31
C GLY A 165 8.94 16.07 -15.72
N LEU A 166 9.31 15.13 -14.84
CA LEU A 166 9.22 13.69 -15.11
C LEU A 166 7.88 13.13 -14.62
N GLY A 167 7.27 12.28 -15.43
CA GLY A 167 6.10 11.51 -15.02
C GLY A 167 6.43 10.45 -13.95
N ASN A 168 5.46 10.10 -13.10
CA ASN A 168 5.66 9.15 -12.01
C ASN A 168 6.17 7.77 -12.47
N SER A 169 5.74 7.32 -13.65
CA SER A 169 6.16 6.04 -14.25
C SER A 169 7.52 6.09 -14.95
N ARG A 170 8.12 7.28 -15.10
CA ARG A 170 9.42 7.42 -15.75
C ARG A 170 10.49 6.71 -14.94
N GLU A 171 11.29 5.88 -15.63
CA GLU A 171 12.49 5.25 -15.09
C GLU A 171 13.55 6.30 -14.78
N ILE A 172 14.29 6.09 -13.70
CA ILE A 172 15.34 6.99 -13.21
C ILE A 172 16.60 6.21 -12.90
N SER A 173 17.77 6.86 -13.04
CA SER A 173 19.06 6.23 -12.80
C SER A 173 19.30 5.94 -11.31
N GLY A 174 18.83 6.82 -10.41
CA GLY A 174 19.04 6.65 -8.99
C GLY A 174 18.26 7.63 -8.12
N ILE A 175 18.32 7.40 -6.84
CA ILE A 175 17.69 8.23 -5.80
C ILE A 175 18.71 8.49 -4.70
N ASP A 176 18.93 9.76 -4.35
CA ASP A 176 19.61 10.14 -3.13
C ASP A 176 18.58 10.35 -2.02
N PHE A 177 18.76 9.63 -0.91
CA PHE A 177 17.93 9.75 0.29
C PHE A 177 18.64 10.58 1.35
N TYR A 178 17.95 11.56 1.90
CA TYR A 178 18.39 12.41 3.00
C TYR A 178 17.45 12.21 4.18
N CYS A 179 17.92 11.57 5.24
CA CYS A 179 17.13 11.28 6.45
C CYS A 179 18.05 10.99 7.66
N GLU A 180 17.49 11.03 8.86
CA GLU A 180 18.19 10.60 10.07
C GLU A 180 18.37 9.07 10.10
N ASP A 181 19.42 8.60 10.80
CA ASP A 181 19.72 7.16 10.94
C ASP A 181 18.53 6.33 11.45
N LYS A 182 17.78 6.87 12.40
CA LYS A 182 16.60 6.19 12.95
C LYS A 182 15.47 6.01 11.92
N VAL A 183 15.34 6.95 10.97
CA VAL A 183 14.37 6.87 9.87
C VAL A 183 14.89 5.90 8.82
N TRP A 184 16.18 5.99 8.50
CA TRP A 184 16.82 5.06 7.58
C TRP A 184 16.68 3.60 8.03
N THR A 185 16.89 3.31 9.32
CA THR A 185 16.72 1.96 9.88
C THR A 185 15.35 1.38 9.56
N LYS A 186 14.27 2.18 9.63
CA LYS A 186 12.91 1.76 9.31
C LYS A 186 12.68 1.68 7.80
N LEU A 187 13.14 2.69 7.04
CA LEU A 187 13.01 2.74 5.59
C LEU A 187 13.73 1.58 4.91
N SER A 188 14.90 1.17 5.42
CA SER A 188 15.68 0.07 4.84
C SER A 188 14.92 -1.25 4.76
N LEU A 189 13.98 -1.51 5.68
CA LEU A 189 13.15 -2.72 5.68
C LEU A 189 12.07 -2.75 4.58
N VAL A 190 11.74 -1.58 4.02
CA VAL A 190 10.73 -1.43 2.95
C VAL A 190 11.31 -0.82 1.69
N LEU A 191 12.63 -0.64 1.65
CA LEU A 191 13.34 0.06 0.57
C LEU A 191 13.16 -0.60 -0.79
N LYS A 192 13.12 -1.93 -0.83
CA LYS A 192 12.90 -2.69 -2.06
C LYS A 192 11.60 -2.29 -2.75
N ASP A 193 10.50 -2.18 -2.00
CA ASP A 193 9.21 -1.77 -2.54
C ASP A 193 9.24 -0.32 -3.04
N VAL A 194 9.88 0.57 -2.30
CA VAL A 194 10.05 1.98 -2.68
C VAL A 194 10.85 2.10 -3.99
N LEU A 195 11.95 1.37 -4.14
CA LEU A 195 12.76 1.37 -5.36
C LEU A 195 11.98 0.80 -6.55
N LEU A 196 11.31 -0.33 -6.37
CA LEU A 196 10.46 -0.93 -7.41
C LEU A 196 9.33 0.02 -7.83
N ALA A 197 8.66 0.66 -6.88
CA ALA A 197 7.56 1.60 -7.16
C ALA A 197 8.04 2.89 -7.83
N SER A 198 9.27 3.32 -7.54
CA SER A 198 9.88 4.51 -8.16
C SER A 198 10.53 4.25 -9.51
N ASN A 199 10.62 2.98 -9.94
CA ASN A 199 11.36 2.55 -11.13
C ASN A 199 12.85 2.97 -11.07
N SER A 200 13.50 2.70 -9.93
CA SER A 200 14.92 2.92 -9.70
C SER A 200 15.58 1.65 -9.19
N ASN A 201 16.82 1.41 -9.64
CA ASN A 201 17.60 0.26 -9.19
C ASN A 201 18.81 0.66 -8.33
N THR A 202 19.13 1.95 -8.25
CA THR A 202 20.27 2.47 -7.49
C THR A 202 19.85 3.57 -6.53
N TYR A 203 20.59 3.69 -5.44
CA TYR A 203 20.38 4.73 -4.46
C TYR A 203 21.66 5.08 -3.71
N GLN A 204 21.68 6.26 -3.12
CA GLN A 204 22.69 6.71 -2.16
C GLN A 204 22.01 7.26 -0.91
N ILE A 205 22.71 7.24 0.22
CA ILE A 205 22.19 7.68 1.52
C ILE A 205 23.06 8.76 2.07
N HIS A 206 22.41 9.82 2.54
CA HIS A 206 23.05 10.98 3.16
C HIS A 206 22.42 11.21 4.54
N ASN A 207 22.99 10.61 5.59
CA ASN A 207 22.48 10.69 6.97
C ASN A 207 23.17 11.78 7.77
N GLU A 208 24.33 12.28 7.32
CA GLU A 208 25.09 13.28 8.04
C GLU A 208 24.43 14.65 7.97
N ASN A 209 24.11 15.22 9.13
CA ASN A 209 23.59 16.60 9.27
C ASN A 209 22.25 16.88 8.56
N TYR A 210 21.35 15.87 8.51
CA TYR A 210 20.00 16.11 8.00
C TYR A 210 19.16 16.88 9.03
N TYR A 211 18.84 18.13 8.70
CA TYR A 211 17.97 19.00 9.49
C TYR A 211 16.83 19.49 8.57
N SER A 212 15.69 18.80 8.57
CA SER A 212 14.49 19.19 7.83
C SER A 212 13.25 18.82 8.65
N GLU A 213 12.14 19.52 8.38
CA GLU A 213 10.82 19.15 8.90
C GLU A 213 10.30 17.87 8.22
N ASP A 214 10.76 17.56 7.01
CA ASP A 214 10.41 16.34 6.29
C ASP A 214 11.15 15.13 6.89
N LEU A 215 10.46 14.00 7.10
CA LEU A 215 11.09 12.75 7.56
C LEU A 215 12.14 12.23 6.58
N VAL A 216 11.84 12.28 5.28
CA VAL A 216 12.70 11.86 4.19
C VAL A 216 12.64 12.89 3.07
N LYS A 217 13.78 13.43 2.68
CA LYS A 217 13.92 14.21 1.45
C LYS A 217 14.63 13.36 0.41
N THR A 218 14.23 13.48 -0.85
CA THR A 218 14.85 12.75 -1.94
C THR A 218 15.29 13.67 -3.07
N THR A 219 16.36 13.30 -3.76
CA THR A 219 16.78 13.90 -5.02
C THR A 219 16.86 12.82 -6.08
N ILE A 220 16.36 13.09 -7.26
CA ILE A 220 16.31 12.14 -8.37
C ILE A 220 17.51 12.35 -9.28
N ILE A 221 18.15 11.25 -9.66
CA ILE A 221 19.17 11.20 -10.70
C ILE A 221 18.44 10.73 -11.98
N PRO A 222 18.18 11.63 -12.95
CA PRO A 222 17.49 11.23 -14.18
C PRO A 222 18.36 10.28 -15.00
N MET A 223 17.70 9.48 -15.85
CA MET A 223 18.42 8.78 -16.92
C MET A 223 19.07 9.79 -17.84
N GLU A 224 20.33 9.61 -18.20
CA GLU A 224 20.92 10.37 -19.28
C GLU A 224 20.12 10.06 -20.56
N ASP A 225 19.51 11.08 -21.15
CA ASP A 225 18.91 10.94 -22.47
C ASP A 225 20.04 10.53 -23.40
N GLY A 226 20.00 9.29 -23.88
CA GLY A 226 20.98 8.79 -24.82
C GLY A 226 21.10 9.83 -25.95
N ALA A 227 22.29 10.36 -26.12
CA ALA A 227 22.58 11.33 -27.17
C ALA A 227 22.00 10.76 -28.46
N LYS A 228 20.96 11.42 -29.01
CA LYS A 228 20.57 11.19 -30.39
C LYS A 228 21.79 11.57 -31.20
N GLU A 229 22.56 10.59 -31.61
CA GLU A 229 23.52 10.77 -32.66
C GLU A 229 22.72 11.32 -33.87
N LEU A 230 22.88 12.62 -34.09
CA LEU A 230 22.51 13.26 -35.35
C LEU A 230 23.51 12.76 -36.39
N SER A 231 23.13 11.75 -37.13
CA SER A 231 23.74 11.32 -38.38
C SER A 231 22.85 11.76 -39.55
#